data_60be08e5677280c4fe90119486c0b811
#
_entry.id   60be08e5677280c4fe90119486c0b811
#
_cell.length_a   1.000
_cell.length_b   1.000
_cell.length_c   1.000
_cell.angle_alpha   90.00
_cell.angle_beta   90.00
_cell.angle_gamma   90.00
#
_symmetry.space_group_name_H-M   'P 1'
#
loop_
_entity.id
_entity.type
_entity.pdbx_description
1 polymer ?
#
loop_
_entity_poly.entity_id
_entity_poly.type
_entity_poly.pdbx_seq_one_letter_code
_entity_poly.pdbx_strand_id
1 'polypeptide(L)' 'MDRRRYIQTVTDQIRCKRALPLVTKELEDHIEDQKCDYMTEGMEPSEAEEAAVLEMGDPVEVGIEMDRIHRPKWHGK' A
#
# COMPACT_ATOMS: atom_id res chain seq x y z
N MET A 1 1.22 -3.72 12.62
CA MET A 1 1.40 -2.42 11.95
C MET A 1 0.06 -1.97 11.41
N ASP A 2 -0.32 -0.74 11.70
CA ASP A 2 -1.61 -0.26 11.22
C ASP A 2 -1.51 0.25 9.78
N ARG A 3 -2.67 0.51 9.18
CA ARG A 3 -2.76 0.92 7.78
C ARG A 3 -1.94 2.17 7.50
N ARG A 4 -2.09 3.18 8.35
CA ARG A 4 -1.41 4.46 8.15
C ARG A 4 0.10 4.30 8.14
N ARG A 5 0.60 3.54 9.10
CA ARG A 5 2.03 3.32 9.22
C ARG A 5 2.56 2.52 8.03
N TYR A 6 1.80 1.53 7.61
CA TYR A 6 2.17 0.75 6.45
C TYR A 6 2.31 1.63 5.22
N ILE A 7 1.29 2.43 4.96
CA ILE A 7 1.28 3.30 3.78
C ILE A 7 2.40 4.32 3.87
N GLN A 8 2.65 4.88 5.05
CA GLN A 8 3.74 5.82 5.24
C GLN A 8 5.08 5.17 4.89
N THR A 9 5.30 3.95 5.35
CA THR A 9 6.55 3.24 5.07
C THR A 9 6.70 2.99 3.57
N VAL A 10 5.61 2.61 2.91
CA VAL A 10 5.63 2.39 1.46
C VAL A 10 5.98 3.69 0.73
N THR A 11 5.29 4.78 1.06
CA THR A 11 5.51 6.03 0.35
C THR A 11 6.87 6.64 0.64
N ASP A 12 7.47 6.31 1.79
CA ASP A 12 8.83 6.75 2.10
C ASP A 12 9.85 6.23 1.08
N GLN A 13 9.53 5.13 0.40
CA GLN A 13 10.43 4.55 -0.58
C GLN A 13 10.25 5.16 -1.97
N ILE A 14 9.22 5.96 -2.16
CA ILE A 14 8.87 6.46 -3.49
C ILE A 14 9.42 7.87 -3.68
N ARG A 15 10.21 8.04 -4.74
CA ARG A 15 10.86 9.32 -5.02
C ARG A 15 10.00 10.25 -5.85
N CYS A 16 9.09 9.69 -6.65
CA CYS A 16 8.21 10.50 -7.49
C CYS A 16 7.06 11.06 -6.64
N LYS A 17 7.18 12.32 -6.24
CA LYS A 17 6.19 12.92 -5.35
C LYS A 17 4.81 13.04 -6.01
N ARG A 18 4.77 13.12 -7.32
CA ARG A 18 3.50 13.20 -8.04
C ARG A 18 2.70 11.90 -7.92
N ALA A 19 3.41 10.79 -7.71
CA ALA A 19 2.76 9.50 -7.61
C ALA A 19 2.21 9.23 -6.21
N LEU A 20 2.63 9.99 -5.20
CA LEU A 20 2.27 9.71 -3.82
C LEU A 20 0.76 9.68 -3.57
N PRO A 21 -0.03 10.69 -4.04
CA PRO A 21 -1.47 10.61 -3.81
C PRO A 21 -2.11 9.40 -4.48
N LEU A 22 -1.66 9.07 -5.68
CA LEU A 22 -2.20 7.92 -6.41
C LEU A 22 -1.85 6.62 -5.70
N VAL A 23 -0.59 6.46 -5.31
CA VAL A 23 -0.14 5.26 -4.62
C VAL A 23 -0.88 5.10 -3.29
N THR A 24 -1.00 6.20 -2.53
CA THR A 24 -1.69 6.17 -1.26
C THR A 24 -3.13 5.69 -1.44
N LYS A 25 -3.82 6.24 -2.44
CA LYS A 25 -5.20 5.86 -2.69
C LYS A 25 -5.30 4.39 -3.10
N GLU A 26 -4.40 3.94 -3.96
CA GLU A 26 -4.42 2.55 -4.40
C GLU A 26 -4.20 1.58 -3.23
N LEU A 27 -3.26 1.92 -2.36
CA LEU A 27 -2.99 1.08 -1.20
C LEU A 27 -4.17 1.07 -0.25
N GLU A 28 -4.76 2.23 0.00
CA GLU A 28 -5.92 2.31 0.88
C GLU A 28 -7.11 1.51 0.34
N ASP A 29 -7.36 1.65 -0.96
CA ASP A 29 -8.45 0.93 -1.60
C ASP A 29 -8.22 -0.58 -1.51
N HIS A 30 -6.99 -1.01 -1.76
CA HIS A 30 -6.66 -2.42 -1.73
C HIS A 30 -6.81 -3.00 -0.32
N ILE A 31 -6.31 -2.28 0.68
CA ILE A 31 -6.43 -2.72 2.06
C ILE A 31 -7.90 -2.77 2.48
N GLU A 32 -8.67 -1.77 2.06
CA GLU A 32 -10.09 -1.72 2.40
C GLU A 32 -10.85 -2.89 1.79
N ASP A 33 -10.56 -3.22 0.53
CA ASP A 33 -11.19 -4.35 -0.14
C ASP A 33 -10.89 -5.65 0.59
N GLN A 34 -9.64 -5.88 0.93
CA GLN A 34 -9.24 -7.08 1.65
C GLN A 34 -9.86 -7.14 3.03
N LYS A 35 -9.91 -5.99 3.70
CA LYS A 35 -10.53 -5.91 5.01
C LYS A 35 -12.00 -6.31 4.94
N CYS A 36 -12.71 -5.82 3.93
CA CYS A 36 -14.11 -6.16 3.73
C CYS A 36 -14.31 -7.66 3.53
N ASP A 37 -13.43 -8.26 2.73
CA ASP A 37 -13.49 -9.71 2.50
C ASP A 37 -13.34 -10.48 3.81
N TYR A 38 -12.36 -10.09 4.63
CA TYR A 38 -12.15 -10.76 5.91
C TYR A 38 -13.31 -10.56 6.86
N MET A 39 -13.90 -9.37 6.85
CA MET A 39 -15.06 -9.10 7.69
C MET A 39 -16.26 -9.93 7.27
N THR A 40 -16.42 -10.16 5.97
CA THR A 40 -17.47 -11.03 5.44
C THR A 40 -17.30 -12.46 5.96
N GLU A 41 -16.05 -12.87 6.21
CA GLU A 41 -15.76 -14.18 6.75
C GLU A 41 -15.90 -14.26 8.27
N GLY A 42 -16.26 -13.15 8.91
CA GLY A 42 -16.51 -13.15 10.34
C GLY A 42 -15.45 -12.49 11.20
N MET A 43 -14.43 -11.91 10.58
CA MET A 43 -13.37 -11.25 11.34
C MET A 43 -13.84 -9.92 11.91
N GLU A 44 -13.32 -9.57 13.09
CA GLU A 44 -13.53 -8.25 13.66
C GLU A 44 -12.85 -7.20 12.79
N PRO A 45 -13.39 -5.97 12.75
CA PRO A 45 -12.79 -4.94 11.90
C PRO A 45 -11.30 -4.70 12.13
N SER A 46 -10.85 -4.67 13.38
CA SER A 46 -9.44 -4.43 13.67
C SER A 46 -8.58 -5.61 13.21
N GLU A 47 -9.07 -6.82 13.42
CA GLU A 47 -8.35 -8.01 12.97
C GLU A 47 -8.30 -8.09 11.46
N ALA A 48 -9.41 -7.72 10.82
CA ALA A 48 -9.50 -7.75 9.36
C ALA A 48 -8.51 -6.77 8.75
N GLU A 49 -8.39 -5.60 9.35
CA GLU A 49 -7.44 -4.60 8.85
C GLU A 49 -6.00 -5.09 9.01
N GLU A 50 -5.68 -5.66 10.17
CA GLU A 50 -4.35 -6.21 10.40
C GLU A 50 -4.01 -7.30 9.41
N ALA A 51 -4.97 -8.20 9.16
CA ALA A 51 -4.76 -9.27 8.21
C ALA A 51 -4.55 -8.73 6.79
N ALA A 52 -5.33 -7.72 6.42
CA ALA A 52 -5.21 -7.11 5.11
C ALA A 52 -3.83 -6.47 4.92
N VAL A 53 -3.34 -5.78 5.95
CA VAL A 53 -2.02 -5.15 5.89
C VAL A 53 -0.93 -6.22 5.79
N LEU A 54 -1.06 -7.30 6.56
CA LEU A 54 -0.08 -8.38 6.50
C LEU A 54 0.00 -9.03 5.11
N GLU A 55 -1.15 -9.14 4.47
CA GLU A 55 -1.20 -9.74 3.13
C GLU A 55 -0.51 -8.89 2.07
N MET A 56 -0.38 -7.60 2.32
CA MET A 56 0.30 -6.72 1.38
C MET A 56 1.78 -7.03 1.26
N GLY A 57 2.38 -7.64 2.29
CA GLY A 57 3.79 -7.94 2.29
C GLY A 57 4.61 -6.87 2.97
N ASP A 58 5.93 -6.95 2.79
CA ASP A 58 6.86 -6.01 3.42
C ASP A 58 6.69 -4.61 2.81
N PRO A 59 6.39 -3.60 3.63
CA PRO A 59 6.13 -2.26 3.09
C PRO A 59 7.36 -1.63 2.40
N VAL A 60 8.55 -1.97 2.86
CA VAL A 60 9.75 -1.43 2.21
C VAL A 60 9.88 -2.03 0.81
N GLU A 61 9.69 -3.34 0.69
CA GLU A 61 9.78 -3.99 -0.62
C GLU A 61 8.67 -3.51 -1.56
N VAL A 62 7.45 -3.40 -1.03
CA VAL A 62 6.34 -2.91 -1.83
C VAL A 62 6.63 -1.48 -2.30
N GLY A 63 7.17 -0.66 -1.41
CA GLY A 63 7.52 0.71 -1.75
C GLY A 63 8.57 0.80 -2.83
N ILE A 64 9.60 -0.05 -2.74
CA ILE A 64 10.65 -0.07 -3.74
C ILE A 64 10.08 -0.49 -5.11
N GLU A 65 9.21 -1.50 -5.11
CA GLU A 65 8.56 -1.94 -6.34
C GLU A 65 7.74 -0.81 -6.96
N MET A 66 6.96 -0.12 -6.12
CA MET A 66 6.12 0.97 -6.62
C MET A 66 6.95 2.16 -7.09
N ASP A 67 8.08 2.42 -6.42
CA ASP A 67 8.98 3.47 -6.86
C ASP A 67 9.51 3.16 -8.27
N ARG A 68 9.82 1.89 -8.52
CA ARG A 68 10.29 1.47 -9.82
C ARG A 68 9.24 1.67 -10.90
N ILE A 69 8.00 1.34 -10.57
CA ILE A 69 6.87 1.46 -11.51
C ILE A 69 6.57 2.93 -11.82
N HIS A 70 6.64 3.78 -10.81
CA HIS A 70 6.26 5.19 -10.94
C HIS A 70 7.46 6.11 -11.16
N ARG A 71 8.64 5.54 -11.40
CA ARG A 71 9.83 6.34 -11.63
C ARG A 71 9.67 7.17 -12.91
N PRO A 72 10.07 8.45 -12.88
CA PRO A 72 10.02 9.26 -14.10
C PRO A 72 10.86 8.62 -15.19
N LYS A 73 10.31 8.56 -16.40
CA LYS A 73 11.04 8.01 -17.54
C LYS A 73 11.69 9.15 -18.28
N TRP A 74 12.96 9.16 -18.19
CA TRP A 74 13.74 10.15 -18.92
C TRP A 74 14.11 9.56 -20.24
N HIS A 75 14.16 9.73 -20.99
CA HIS A 75 14.52 9.04 -21.99
C HIS A 75 14.83 9.34 -22.86
N GLY A 76 15.12 9.46 -22.65
CA GLY A 76 15.32 9.36 -23.19
C GLY A 76 15.71 8.80 -23.68
N LYS A 77 15.84 8.69 -23.63
CA LYS A 77 16.12 8.14 -23.87
C LYS A 77 16.16 8.11 -24.18
#